data_34be4c3cbed99bf3653d2158c03cd31d
#
_entry.id   34be4c3cbed99bf3653d2158c03cd31d
#
_cell.length_a   1.000
_cell.length_b   1.000
_cell.length_c   1.000
_cell.angle_alpha   90.00
_cell.angle_beta   90.00
_cell.angle_gamma   90.00
#
_symmetry.space_group_name_H-M   'P 1'
#
loop_
_entity.id
_entity.type
_entity.pdbx_description
1 polymer ?
#
loop_
_entity_poly.entity_id
_entity_poly.type
_entity_poly.pdbx_seq_one_letter_code
_entity_poly.pdbx_strand_id
1 'polypeptide(L)' 'MKTTILTVGTEILFGQIVNTNAAYLSRQLNDLGFDVMYHYSVGDNPGRLAEMIHMAFKDCDMIITTGGLG' A
#
# COMPACT_ATOMS: atom_id res chain seq x y z
N MET A 1 5.98 -14.68 -3.91
CA MET A 1 5.55 -14.09 -2.63
C MET A 1 4.44 -13.10 -2.90
N LYS A 2 3.31 -13.30 -2.27
CA LYS A 2 2.16 -12.41 -2.41
C LYS A 2 2.40 -11.11 -1.64
N THR A 3 2.27 -10.00 -2.32
CA THR A 3 2.64 -8.69 -1.78
C THR A 3 1.47 -7.72 -1.91
N THR A 4 1.30 -6.89 -0.89
CA THR A 4 0.34 -5.79 -0.88
C THR A 4 1.10 -4.47 -0.78
N ILE A 5 0.70 -3.48 -1.57
CA ILE A 5 1.20 -2.12 -1.44
C ILE A 5 0.14 -1.31 -0.69
N LEU A 6 0.57 -0.63 0.37
CA LEU A 6 -0.31 0.17 1.20
C LEU A 6 0.17 1.62 1.18
N THR A 7 -0.65 2.50 0.62
CA THR A 7 -0.36 3.93 0.58
C THR A 7 -1.08 4.63 1.72
N VAL A 8 -0.33 5.41 2.50
CA VAL A 8 -0.86 6.13 3.66
C VAL A 8 -0.83 7.62 3.38
N GLY A 9 -1.99 8.27 3.48
CA GLY A 9 -2.06 9.73 3.28
C GLY A 9 -3.48 10.19 2.97
N THR A 10 -3.91 11.22 3.66
CA THR A 10 -5.23 11.81 3.46
C THR A 10 -5.38 12.41 2.06
N GLU A 11 -4.34 13.02 1.55
CA GLU A 11 -4.32 13.65 0.22
C GLU A 11 -4.58 12.63 -0.89
N ILE A 12 -4.15 11.39 -0.71
CA ILE A 12 -4.39 10.31 -1.69
C ILE A 12 -5.89 10.00 -1.74
N LEU A 13 -6.53 9.89 -0.57
CA LEU A 13 -7.95 9.58 -0.50
C LEU A 13 -8.83 10.68 -1.08
N PHE A 14 -8.41 11.92 -0.95
CA PHE A 14 -9.17 13.05 -1.47
C PHE A 14 -8.88 13.32 -2.96
N GLY A 15 -8.01 12.52 -3.57
CA GLY A 15 -7.67 12.70 -4.97
C GLY A 15 -6.81 13.92 -5.26
N GLN A 16 -6.16 14.46 -4.23
CA GLN A 16 -5.30 15.64 -4.37
C GLN A 16 -3.97 15.31 -5.04
N ILE A 17 -3.54 14.06 -4.92
CA ILE A 17 -2.29 13.57 -5.49
C ILE A 17 -2.54 12.24 -6.17
N VAL A 18 -2.00 12.06 -7.37
CA VAL A 18 -2.07 10.79 -8.08
C VAL A 18 -1.10 9.80 -7.43
N ASN A 19 -1.54 8.57 -7.21
CA ASN A 19 -0.73 7.56 -6.54
C ASN A 19 0.27 6.90 -7.51
N THR A 20 1.23 7.69 -7.99
CA THR A 20 2.24 7.22 -8.95
C THR A 20 3.28 6.32 -8.29
N ASN A 21 3.52 6.49 -7.00
CA ASN A 21 4.49 5.67 -6.26
C ASN A 21 4.06 4.21 -6.21
N ALA A 22 2.78 3.95 -5.99
CA ALA A 22 2.27 2.58 -5.97
C ALA A 22 2.44 1.90 -7.34
N ALA A 23 2.18 2.63 -8.43
CA ALA A 23 2.34 2.10 -9.77
C ALA A 23 3.81 1.77 -10.07
N TYR A 24 4.71 2.65 -9.68
CA TYR A 24 6.15 2.44 -9.86
C TYR A 24 6.62 1.22 -9.06
N LEU A 25 6.26 1.15 -7.78
CA LEU A 25 6.64 0.03 -6.91
C LEU A 25 6.10 -1.29 -7.43
N SER A 26 4.87 -1.29 -7.93
CA SER A 26 4.24 -2.48 -8.50
C SER A 26 5.08 -3.06 -9.64
N ARG A 27 5.52 -2.21 -10.56
CA ARG A 27 6.35 -2.66 -11.69
C ARG A 27 7.68 -3.19 -11.22
N GLN A 28 8.35 -2.49 -10.29
CA GLN A 28 9.63 -2.92 -9.77
C GLN A 28 9.54 -4.26 -9.05
N LEU A 29 8.51 -4.43 -8.23
CA LEU A 29 8.31 -5.66 -7.48
C LEU A 29 7.98 -6.83 -8.39
N ASN A 30 7.13 -6.63 -9.39
CA ASN A 30 6.81 -7.68 -10.35
C ASN A 30 8.03 -8.11 -11.14
N ASP A 31 8.90 -7.16 -11.51
CA ASP A 31 10.16 -7.47 -12.22
C ASP A 31 11.10 -8.29 -11.35
N LEU A 32 11.03 -8.14 -10.02
CA LEU A 32 11.84 -8.90 -9.08
C LEU A 32 11.22 -10.25 -8.71
N GLY A 33 10.03 -10.57 -9.23
CA GLY A 33 9.38 -11.85 -8.98
C GLY A 33 8.39 -11.85 -7.82
N PHE A 34 8.07 -10.69 -7.24
CA PHE A 34 7.02 -10.58 -6.22
C PHE A 34 5.67 -10.42 -6.90
N ASP A 35 4.65 -11.11 -6.38
CA ASP A 35 3.30 -11.01 -6.92
C ASP A 35 2.54 -9.91 -6.20
N VAL A 36 2.41 -8.74 -6.81
CA VAL A 36 1.63 -7.65 -6.23
C VAL A 36 0.15 -7.93 -6.47
N MET A 37 -0.55 -8.34 -5.41
CA MET A 37 -1.95 -8.75 -5.48
C MET A 37 -2.91 -7.60 -5.21
N TYR A 38 -2.53 -6.67 -4.33
CA TYR A 38 -3.44 -5.61 -3.89
C TYR A 38 -2.72 -4.29 -3.71
N HIS A 39 -3.46 -3.22 -3.99
CA HIS A 39 -3.12 -1.86 -3.62
C HIS A 39 -4.20 -1.36 -2.68
N TYR A 40 -3.82 -0.91 -1.50
CA TYR A 40 -4.74 -0.28 -0.58
C TYR A 40 -4.28 1.15 -0.31
N SER A 41 -5.24 2.03 -0.09
CA SER A 41 -4.97 3.39 0.35
C SER A 41 -5.73 3.65 1.64
N VAL A 42 -5.08 4.29 2.59
CA VAL A 42 -5.69 4.60 3.88
C VAL A 42 -5.28 6.01 4.30
N GLY A 43 -6.22 6.71 4.96
CA GLY A 43 -5.93 8.03 5.51
C GLY A 43 -4.93 7.94 6.67
N ASP A 44 -4.40 9.10 7.06
CA ASP A 44 -3.42 9.21 8.12
C ASP A 44 -4.10 9.04 9.49
N ASN A 45 -4.49 7.81 9.80
CA ASN A 45 -5.19 7.45 11.04
C ASN A 45 -4.59 6.13 11.54
N PRO A 46 -3.93 6.13 12.71
CA PRO A 46 -3.26 4.93 13.22
C PRO A 46 -4.17 3.73 13.40
N GLY A 47 -5.41 3.95 13.86
CA GLY A 47 -6.36 2.86 14.06
C GLY A 47 -6.75 2.20 12.74
N ARG A 48 -7.06 3.00 11.73
CA ARG A 48 -7.43 2.48 10.42
C ARG A 48 -6.25 1.82 9.72
N LEU A 49 -5.05 2.37 9.91
CA LEU A 49 -3.83 1.79 9.37
C LEU A 49 -3.59 0.40 9.95
N ALA A 50 -3.74 0.26 11.26
CA ALA A 50 -3.57 -1.03 11.94
C ALA A 50 -4.59 -2.06 11.44
N GLU A 51 -5.85 -1.67 11.28
CA GLU A 51 -6.89 -2.54 10.75
C GLU A 51 -6.57 -3.01 9.34
N MET A 52 -6.09 -2.09 8.49
CA MET A 52 -5.76 -2.40 7.11
C MET A 52 -4.60 -3.37 7.02
N ILE A 53 -3.56 -3.18 7.83
CA ILE A 53 -2.41 -4.07 7.87
C ILE A 53 -2.86 -5.47 8.30
N HIS A 54 -3.68 -5.55 9.35
CA HIS A 54 -4.19 -6.81 9.83
C HIS A 54 -5.00 -7.55 8.76
N MET A 55 -5.86 -6.82 8.07
CA MET A 55 -6.67 -7.39 7.00
C MET A 55 -5.82 -7.86 5.82
N ALA A 56 -4.83 -7.07 5.45
CA ALA A 56 -3.98 -7.39 4.30
C ALA A 56 -3.16 -8.65 4.54
N PHE A 57 -2.68 -8.89 5.76
CA PHE A 57 -1.89 -10.08 6.07
C PHE A 57 -2.69 -11.37 6.04
N LYS A 58 -3.99 -11.32 5.95
CA LYS A 58 -4.79 -12.55 5.75
C LYS A 58 -4.57 -13.15 4.37
N ASP A 59 -4.13 -12.35 3.41
CA ASP A 59 -4.08 -12.73 2.01
C ASP A 59 -2.74 -12.45 1.35
N CYS A 60 -1.74 -12.02 2.10
CA CYS A 60 -0.42 -11.75 1.54
C CYS A 60 0.68 -12.11 2.53
N ASP A 61 1.90 -12.23 2.01
CA ASP A 61 3.07 -12.59 2.80
C ASP A 61 3.89 -11.36 3.19
N MET A 62 3.75 -10.26 2.45
CA MET A 62 4.54 -9.05 2.67
C MET A 62 3.70 -7.82 2.36
N ILE A 63 3.87 -6.78 3.18
CA ILE A 63 3.26 -5.47 2.95
C ILE A 63 4.35 -4.43 2.79
N ILE A 64 4.25 -3.63 1.75
CA ILE A 64 5.12 -2.48 1.56
C ILE A 64 4.28 -1.23 1.75
N THR A 65 4.67 -0.38 2.70
CA THR A 65 3.98 0.87 2.96
C THR A 65 4.72 2.03 2.33
N THR A 66 3.98 3.01 1.85
CA THR A 66 4.54 4.23 1.27
C THR A 66 3.73 5.44 1.71
N GLY A 67 4.40 6.57 1.94
CA GLY A 67 3.77 7.81 2.33
C GLY A 67 3.45 7.92 3.82
N GLY A 68 3.00 9.10 4.23
CA GLY A 68 2.34 9.31 5.50
C GLY A 68 3.13 9.16 6.79
N LEU A 69 4.42 9.02 6.74
CA LEU A 69 5.24 8.77 7.93
C LEU A 69 5.96 10.00 8.45
N GLY A 70 5.50 11.15 8.04
CA GLY A 70 6.13 12.40 8.45
C GLY A 70 5.54 13.01 9.70
#